data_c8eee207e0aff7915da83602b778c584
#
_entry.id   c8eee207e0aff7915da83602b778c584
#
_cell.length_a   1.000
_cell.length_b   1.000
_cell.length_c   1.000
_cell.angle_alpha   90.00
_cell.angle_beta   90.00
_cell.angle_gamma   90.00
#
_symmetry.space_group_name_H-M   'P 1'
#
loop_
_entity.id
_entity.type
_entity.pdbx_description
1 polymer ?
#
loop_
_entity_poly.entity_id
_entity_poly.type
_entity_poly.pdbx_seq_one_letter_code
_entity_poly.pdbx_strand_id
1 'polypeptide(L)'
;MSLDNSLVVIQSKNKKYLTVLTSGEEFIINDGKISYDDIKTLPVQVQSSTGDYFNIYTPTYKEFVLLMRRGPQIIYPKDVGSIIVDGNIKNNSTVLEIGTGSGALTLFLILILGKEGKLYSLDADNKNQYRAEKTIERYLSTLNKDIESNLKLINSELINFSLESLEEKIDTIVTDVPEPWDFFENNIINKDLSWVS
;
A
#
# COMPACT_ATOMS: atom_id res chain seq x y z
N MET A 1 -10.61 -7.63 22.63
CA MET A 1 -10.37 -6.36 21.91
C MET A 1 -11.59 -6.10 21.03
N SER A 2 -12.03 -4.86 20.93
CA SER A 2 -13.08 -4.48 19.97
C SER A 2 -12.55 -4.62 18.57
N LEU A 3 -13.37 -5.13 17.63
CA LEU A 3 -13.06 -5.16 16.20
C LEU A 3 -13.57 -3.89 15.48
N ASP A 4 -14.10 -2.94 16.22
CA ASP A 4 -14.52 -1.65 15.67
C ASP A 4 -13.34 -0.96 14.97
N ASN A 5 -13.61 -0.37 13.80
CA ASN A 5 -12.61 0.20 12.89
C ASN A 5 -11.63 -0.82 12.25
N SER A 6 -11.84 -2.12 12.43
CA SER A 6 -11.00 -3.12 11.77
C SER A 6 -11.28 -3.21 10.27
N LEU A 7 -10.22 -3.18 9.46
CA LEU A 7 -10.30 -3.44 8.02
C LEU A 7 -10.40 -4.94 7.77
N VAL A 8 -11.43 -5.36 7.03
CA VAL A 8 -11.70 -6.77 6.75
C VAL A 8 -12.05 -7.01 5.29
N VAL A 9 -11.83 -8.25 4.87
CA VAL A 9 -12.45 -8.81 3.67
C VAL A 9 -13.71 -9.57 4.09
N ILE A 10 -14.82 -9.27 3.43
CA ILE A 10 -16.06 -10.06 3.49
C ILE A 10 -16.14 -10.82 2.17
N GLN A 11 -16.07 -12.14 2.24
CA GLN A 11 -16.09 -13.03 1.07
C GLN A 11 -17.38 -13.81 1.01
N SER A 12 -18.19 -13.59 -0.04
CA SER A 12 -19.27 -14.48 -0.47
C SER A 12 -18.73 -15.59 -1.39
N LYS A 13 -19.60 -16.47 -1.91
CA LYS A 13 -19.21 -17.55 -2.82
C LYS A 13 -18.34 -17.07 -4.00
N ASN A 14 -18.67 -15.91 -4.57
CA ASN A 14 -18.11 -15.45 -5.85
C ASN A 14 -17.44 -14.07 -5.79
N LYS A 15 -17.55 -13.35 -4.67
CA LYS A 15 -17.08 -11.96 -4.57
C LYS A 15 -16.40 -11.71 -3.23
N LYS A 16 -15.43 -10.78 -3.28
CA LYS A 16 -14.75 -10.25 -2.11
C LYS A 16 -14.99 -8.75 -2.02
N TYR A 17 -15.20 -8.29 -0.82
CA TYR A 17 -15.45 -6.88 -0.52
C TYR A 17 -14.49 -6.45 0.59
N LEU A 18 -13.86 -5.31 0.41
CA LEU A 18 -13.00 -4.69 1.41
C LEU A 18 -13.81 -3.60 2.12
N THR A 19 -13.95 -3.72 3.43
CA THR A 19 -14.70 -2.76 4.25
C THR A 19 -14.07 -2.60 5.63
N VAL A 20 -14.54 -1.60 6.35
CA VAL A 20 -14.20 -1.38 7.76
C VAL A 20 -15.41 -1.76 8.59
N LEU A 21 -15.19 -2.50 9.65
CA LEU A 21 -16.24 -2.82 10.61
C LEU A 21 -16.56 -1.57 11.43
N THR A 22 -17.83 -1.17 11.48
CA THR A 22 -18.30 -0.04 12.25
C THR A 22 -19.43 -0.51 13.17
N SER A 23 -19.27 -0.33 14.46
CA SER A 23 -20.28 -0.75 15.45
C SER A 23 -21.65 -0.15 15.13
N GLY A 24 -22.71 -0.96 15.18
CA GLY A 24 -24.08 -0.56 14.87
C GLY A 24 -24.42 -0.53 13.38
N GLU A 25 -23.47 -0.77 12.47
CA GLU A 25 -23.72 -0.82 11.03
C GLU A 25 -23.92 -2.26 10.51
N GLU A 26 -24.46 -2.37 9.30
CA GLU A 26 -24.68 -3.63 8.59
C GLU A 26 -23.98 -3.62 7.23
N PHE A 27 -23.44 -4.75 6.83
CA PHE A 27 -23.01 -4.99 5.45
C PHE A 27 -24.20 -5.54 4.66
N ILE A 28 -24.58 -4.86 3.58
CA ILE A 28 -25.79 -5.17 2.80
C ILE A 28 -25.41 -5.41 1.35
N ILE A 29 -25.74 -6.58 0.83
CA ILE A 29 -25.63 -6.96 -0.59
C ILE A 29 -26.82 -7.85 -1.00
N ASN A 30 -26.86 -8.22 -2.29
CA ASN A 30 -27.94 -9.08 -2.79
C ASN A 30 -28.04 -10.45 -2.08
N ASP A 31 -26.90 -10.96 -1.58
CA ASP A 31 -26.82 -12.25 -0.87
C ASP A 31 -27.21 -12.10 0.62
N GLY A 32 -27.85 -11.00 1.00
CA GLY A 32 -28.34 -10.74 2.35
C GLY A 32 -27.56 -9.66 3.09
N LYS A 33 -27.85 -9.53 4.38
CA LYS A 33 -27.22 -8.58 5.28
C LYS A 33 -26.56 -9.28 6.48
N ILE A 34 -25.50 -8.69 6.96
CA ILE A 34 -24.74 -9.11 8.13
C ILE A 34 -24.58 -7.92 9.05
N SER A 35 -24.95 -8.05 10.32
CA SER A 35 -24.61 -7.04 11.33
C SER A 35 -23.12 -7.12 11.65
N TYR A 36 -22.44 -6.00 11.68
CA TYR A 36 -21.05 -5.97 12.12
C TYR A 36 -20.90 -6.31 13.62
N ASP A 37 -21.95 -6.08 14.40
CA ASP A 37 -21.98 -6.43 15.82
C ASP A 37 -22.01 -7.95 16.08
N ASP A 38 -22.33 -8.77 15.06
CA ASP A 38 -22.25 -10.23 15.15
C ASP A 38 -20.84 -10.78 14.95
N ILE A 39 -19.90 -9.94 14.49
CA ILE A 39 -18.51 -10.31 14.22
C ILE A 39 -17.68 -10.06 15.49
N LYS A 40 -17.41 -11.12 16.26
CA LYS A 40 -16.67 -11.02 17.53
C LYS A 40 -15.21 -11.40 17.45
N THR A 41 -14.83 -12.16 16.43
CA THR A 41 -13.45 -12.65 16.21
C THR A 41 -13.14 -12.70 14.72
N LEU A 42 -11.84 -12.71 14.37
CA LEU A 42 -11.37 -12.92 12.99
C LEU A 42 -10.31 -14.03 12.99
N PRO A 43 -10.32 -14.94 12.01
CA PRO A 43 -11.34 -15.10 10.98
C PRO A 43 -12.64 -15.72 11.53
N VAL A 44 -13.76 -15.47 10.87
CA VAL A 44 -15.06 -16.01 11.25
C VAL A 44 -15.93 -16.29 10.03
N GLN A 45 -16.84 -17.24 10.13
CA GLN A 45 -17.91 -17.45 9.17
C GLN A 45 -19.24 -17.02 9.81
N VAL A 46 -20.00 -16.16 9.10
CA VAL A 46 -21.28 -15.61 9.56
C VAL A 46 -22.34 -15.94 8.53
N GLN A 47 -23.56 -16.27 8.99
CA GLN A 47 -24.71 -16.48 8.13
C GLN A 47 -25.47 -15.16 7.94
N SER A 48 -25.80 -14.83 6.70
CA SER A 48 -26.58 -13.63 6.38
C SER A 48 -28.08 -13.82 6.65
N SER A 49 -28.84 -12.73 6.54
CA SER A 49 -30.30 -12.74 6.69
C SER A 49 -31.02 -13.63 5.66
N THR A 50 -30.39 -13.97 4.56
CA THR A 50 -30.92 -14.87 3.51
C THR A 50 -30.45 -16.30 3.66
N GLY A 51 -29.59 -16.60 4.65
CA GLY A 51 -29.04 -17.94 4.90
C GLY A 51 -27.73 -18.24 4.19
N ASP A 52 -27.19 -17.32 3.40
CA ASP A 52 -25.88 -17.48 2.77
C ASP A 52 -24.74 -17.29 3.77
N TYR A 53 -23.63 -18.02 3.57
CA TYR A 53 -22.47 -17.94 4.45
C TYR A 53 -21.41 -17.00 3.87
N PHE A 54 -20.83 -16.19 4.74
CA PHE A 54 -19.75 -15.27 4.45
C PHE A 54 -18.53 -15.57 5.31
N ASN A 55 -17.35 -15.62 4.70
CA ASN A 55 -16.09 -15.67 5.43
C ASN A 55 -15.58 -14.24 5.62
N ILE A 56 -15.24 -13.89 6.85
CA ILE A 56 -14.76 -12.55 7.23
C ILE A 56 -13.38 -12.70 7.87
N TYR A 57 -12.40 -11.96 7.33
CA TYR A 57 -11.01 -12.08 7.75
C TYR A 57 -10.21 -10.83 7.44
N THR A 58 -9.04 -10.70 8.07
CA THR A 58 -8.07 -9.62 7.79
C THR A 58 -7.48 -9.78 6.39
N PRO A 59 -7.47 -8.72 5.54
CA PRO A 59 -6.94 -8.79 4.19
C PRO A 59 -5.44 -9.11 4.17
N THR A 60 -5.03 -9.93 3.21
CA THR A 60 -3.62 -9.96 2.80
C THR A 60 -3.28 -8.69 2.03
N TYR A 61 -1.98 -8.35 1.90
CA TYR A 61 -1.53 -7.24 1.05
C TYR A 61 -2.13 -7.33 -0.36
N LYS A 62 -2.06 -8.52 -0.98
CA LYS A 62 -2.61 -8.74 -2.32
C LYS A 62 -4.11 -8.42 -2.40
N GLU A 63 -4.88 -8.89 -1.45
CA GLU A 63 -6.32 -8.63 -1.43
C GLU A 63 -6.63 -7.17 -1.19
N PHE A 64 -5.90 -6.53 -0.27
CA PHE A 64 -6.05 -5.11 -0.02
C PHE A 64 -5.83 -4.29 -1.28
N VAL A 65 -4.70 -4.46 -1.97
CA VAL A 65 -4.36 -3.70 -3.18
C VAL A 65 -5.34 -3.95 -4.32
N LEU A 66 -5.82 -5.19 -4.48
CA LEU A 66 -6.78 -5.51 -5.55
C LEU A 66 -8.21 -5.04 -5.26
N LEU A 67 -8.59 -4.90 -4.00
CA LEU A 67 -9.94 -4.54 -3.56
C LEU A 67 -10.08 -3.09 -3.12
N MET A 68 -8.97 -2.38 -2.84
CA MET A 68 -9.03 -0.98 -2.45
C MET A 68 -9.67 -0.11 -3.54
N ARG A 69 -10.24 1.03 -3.14
CA ARG A 69 -10.78 2.00 -4.10
C ARG A 69 -9.64 2.47 -5.02
N ARG A 70 -9.83 2.28 -6.30
CA ARG A 70 -8.85 2.67 -7.31
C ARG A 70 -8.85 4.19 -7.45
N GLY A 71 -7.66 4.76 -7.36
CA GLY A 71 -7.32 6.11 -7.80
C GLY A 71 -6.44 5.99 -9.05
N PRO A 72 -5.16 6.40 -8.99
CA PRO A 72 -4.16 6.12 -10.02
C PRO A 72 -4.02 4.61 -10.27
N GLN A 73 -3.42 4.27 -11.42
CA GLN A 73 -3.10 2.89 -11.77
C GLN A 73 -2.23 2.27 -10.66
N ILE A 74 -2.50 1.00 -10.34
CA ILE A 74 -1.72 0.26 -9.35
C ILE A 74 -0.68 -0.62 -10.04
N ILE A 75 0.50 -0.76 -9.45
CA ILE A 75 1.40 -1.86 -9.77
C ILE A 75 0.79 -3.14 -9.20
N TYR A 76 0.59 -4.12 -10.08
CA TYR A 76 -0.04 -5.37 -9.65
C TYR A 76 0.91 -6.19 -8.76
N PRO A 77 0.39 -6.89 -7.74
CA PRO A 77 1.21 -7.71 -6.84
C PRO A 77 2.10 -8.74 -7.54
N LYS A 78 1.76 -9.17 -8.76
CA LYS A 78 2.58 -10.09 -9.56
C LYS A 78 3.87 -9.42 -10.06
N ASP A 79 3.84 -8.10 -10.31
CA ASP A 79 4.97 -7.35 -10.87
C ASP A 79 5.91 -6.86 -9.75
N VAL A 80 5.40 -6.70 -8.54
CA VAL A 80 6.17 -6.27 -7.37
C VAL A 80 7.34 -7.22 -7.08
N GLY A 81 7.14 -8.54 -7.28
CA GLY A 81 8.20 -9.54 -7.10
C GLY A 81 9.42 -9.28 -8.00
N SER A 82 9.19 -8.95 -9.27
CA SER A 82 10.26 -8.59 -10.22
C SER A 82 10.98 -7.32 -9.77
N ILE A 83 10.23 -6.28 -9.38
CA ILE A 83 10.82 -5.02 -8.88
C ILE A 83 11.77 -5.28 -7.71
N ILE A 84 11.38 -6.14 -6.76
CA ILE A 84 12.22 -6.46 -5.59
C ILE A 84 13.49 -7.21 -6.01
N VAL A 85 13.36 -8.20 -6.89
CA VAL A 85 14.49 -9.02 -7.34
C VAL A 85 15.44 -8.21 -8.22
N ASP A 86 14.92 -7.52 -9.23
CA ASP A 86 15.71 -6.76 -10.19
C ASP A 86 16.36 -5.55 -9.54
N GLY A 87 15.66 -4.89 -8.62
CA GLY A 87 16.17 -3.78 -7.81
C GLY A 87 17.10 -4.21 -6.67
N ASN A 88 17.28 -5.52 -6.43
CA ASN A 88 18.06 -6.06 -5.31
C ASN A 88 17.63 -5.44 -3.95
N ILE A 89 16.32 -5.18 -3.80
CA ILE A 89 15.75 -4.54 -2.61
C ILE A 89 15.72 -5.54 -1.45
N LYS A 90 16.31 -5.15 -0.35
CA LYS A 90 16.45 -5.99 0.84
C LYS A 90 15.88 -5.29 2.06
N ASN A 91 15.71 -6.04 3.13
CA ASN A 91 15.59 -5.47 4.45
C ASN A 91 16.80 -4.53 4.69
N ASN A 92 16.56 -3.36 5.25
CA ASN A 92 17.54 -2.29 5.50
C ASN A 92 18.00 -1.48 4.27
N SER A 93 17.53 -1.76 3.04
CA SER A 93 17.84 -0.91 1.89
C SER A 93 17.26 0.50 2.05
N THR A 94 17.92 1.48 1.43
CA THR A 94 17.39 2.82 1.24
C THR A 94 16.90 2.96 -0.19
N VAL A 95 15.60 3.13 -0.36
CA VAL A 95 14.93 3.15 -1.67
C VAL A 95 14.34 4.51 -1.95
N LEU A 96 14.50 4.98 -3.19
CA LEU A 96 13.76 6.10 -3.75
C LEU A 96 12.71 5.56 -4.73
N GLU A 97 11.43 5.74 -4.40
CA GLU A 97 10.31 5.52 -5.29
C GLU A 97 9.94 6.81 -5.99
N ILE A 98 9.85 6.77 -7.31
CA ILE A 98 9.42 7.90 -8.15
C ILE A 98 8.06 7.53 -8.75
N GLY A 99 7.01 8.22 -8.30
CA GLY A 99 5.63 7.91 -8.61
C GLY A 99 4.92 7.21 -7.45
N THR A 100 4.60 7.93 -6.38
CA THR A 100 3.84 7.38 -5.23
C THR A 100 2.47 6.83 -5.66
N GLY A 101 1.79 7.56 -6.55
CA GLY A 101 0.53 7.17 -7.14
C GLY A 101 -0.54 6.78 -6.12
N SER A 102 -0.96 5.52 -6.15
CA SER A 102 -1.96 4.97 -5.22
C SER A 102 -1.40 4.59 -3.85
N GLY A 103 -0.08 4.55 -3.69
CA GLY A 103 0.62 4.04 -2.51
C GLY A 103 0.69 2.51 -2.43
N ALA A 104 0.28 1.80 -3.48
CA ALA A 104 0.30 0.33 -3.46
C ALA A 104 1.71 -0.22 -3.39
N LEU A 105 2.62 0.25 -4.26
CA LEU A 105 4.02 -0.14 -4.23
C LEU A 105 4.70 0.40 -2.96
N THR A 106 4.47 1.67 -2.62
CA THR A 106 4.98 2.30 -1.40
C THR A 106 4.70 1.45 -0.17
N LEU A 107 3.45 1.00 -0.02
CA LEU A 107 3.04 0.11 1.08
C LEU A 107 3.86 -1.19 1.09
N PHE A 108 4.04 -1.82 -0.06
CA PHE A 108 4.80 -3.07 -0.12
C PHE A 108 6.28 -2.85 0.20
N LEU A 109 6.88 -1.78 -0.32
CA LEU A 109 8.27 -1.42 -0.02
C LEU A 109 8.47 -1.22 1.48
N ILE A 110 7.58 -0.50 2.18
CA ILE A 110 7.64 -0.33 3.63
C ILE A 110 7.66 -1.69 4.35
N LEU A 111 6.80 -2.63 3.92
CA LEU A 111 6.71 -3.96 4.54
C LEU A 111 7.99 -4.78 4.36
N ILE A 112 8.68 -4.65 3.23
CA ILE A 112 9.93 -5.38 2.92
C ILE A 112 11.15 -4.73 3.58
N LEU A 113 11.23 -3.41 3.54
CA LEU A 113 12.37 -2.67 4.08
C LEU A 113 12.52 -2.81 5.60
N GLY A 114 11.42 -3.06 6.30
CA GLY A 114 11.45 -3.21 7.76
C GLY A 114 11.82 -1.90 8.46
N LYS A 115 12.18 -2.00 9.74
CA LYS A 115 12.41 -0.82 10.59
C LYS A 115 13.70 -0.05 10.30
N GLU A 116 14.70 -0.76 9.81
CA GLU A 116 16.04 -0.21 9.57
C GLU A 116 16.18 0.36 8.15
N GLY A 117 15.30 -0.03 7.22
CA GLY A 117 15.31 0.49 5.86
C GLY A 117 14.66 1.86 5.77
N LYS A 118 14.93 2.58 4.69
CA LYS A 118 14.40 3.92 4.41
C LYS A 118 13.67 3.94 3.08
N LEU A 119 12.56 4.61 3.03
CA LEU A 119 11.79 4.83 1.80
C LEU A 119 11.52 6.31 1.60
N TYR A 120 12.05 6.84 0.52
CA TYR A 120 11.66 8.14 -0.01
C TYR A 120 10.69 7.90 -1.16
N SER A 121 9.51 8.48 -1.13
CA SER A 121 8.50 8.32 -2.18
C SER A 121 8.12 9.69 -2.73
N LEU A 122 8.45 9.91 -4.01
CA LEU A 122 8.32 11.18 -4.72
C LEU A 122 7.10 11.18 -5.61
N ASP A 123 6.28 12.21 -5.56
CA ASP A 123 5.18 12.45 -6.49
C ASP A 123 4.96 13.94 -6.69
N ALA A 124 4.69 14.35 -7.92
CA ALA A 124 4.38 15.74 -8.26
C ALA A 124 2.96 16.14 -7.78
N ASP A 125 2.02 15.18 -7.72
CA ASP A 125 0.66 15.44 -7.28
C ASP A 125 0.49 15.20 -5.77
N ASN A 126 0.39 16.29 -5.02
CA ASN A 126 0.16 16.26 -3.58
C ASN A 126 -1.13 15.51 -3.18
N LYS A 127 -2.13 15.44 -4.06
CA LYS A 127 -3.36 14.68 -3.81
C LYS A 127 -3.10 13.18 -3.86
N ASN A 128 -2.21 12.73 -4.73
CA ASN A 128 -1.78 11.33 -4.77
C ASN A 128 -1.08 10.97 -3.46
N GLN A 129 -0.14 11.78 -2.99
CA GLN A 129 0.56 11.52 -1.73
C GLN A 129 -0.37 11.46 -0.53
N TYR A 130 -1.31 12.41 -0.42
CA TYR A 130 -2.30 12.37 0.65
C TYR A 130 -3.15 11.09 0.61
N ARG A 131 -3.57 10.65 -0.58
CA ARG A 131 -4.34 9.42 -0.75
C ARG A 131 -3.50 8.18 -0.42
N ALA A 132 -2.24 8.17 -0.85
CA ALA A 132 -1.31 7.09 -0.56
C ALA A 132 -1.08 6.95 0.94
N GLU A 133 -0.83 8.06 1.64
CA GLU A 133 -0.68 8.07 3.10
C GLU A 133 -1.89 7.41 3.78
N LYS A 134 -3.12 7.84 3.44
CA LYS A 134 -4.35 7.25 3.99
C LYS A 134 -4.52 5.77 3.63
N THR A 135 -4.09 5.37 2.46
CA THR A 135 -4.09 3.96 2.01
C THR A 135 -3.13 3.13 2.88
N ILE A 136 -1.93 3.64 3.09
CA ILE A 136 -0.87 3.00 3.87
C ILE A 136 -1.30 2.87 5.34
N GLU A 137 -1.72 3.97 5.96
CA GLU A 137 -2.23 3.99 7.35
C GLU A 137 -3.31 2.93 7.56
N ARG A 138 -4.28 2.89 6.63
CA ARG A 138 -5.41 1.96 6.71
C ARG A 138 -4.98 0.49 6.68
N TYR A 139 -3.98 0.13 5.89
CA TYR A 139 -3.48 -1.23 5.87
C TYR A 139 -2.62 -1.54 7.09
N LEU A 140 -1.70 -0.65 7.45
CA LEU A 140 -0.80 -0.85 8.59
C LEU A 140 -1.56 -1.00 9.91
N SER A 141 -2.71 -0.33 10.07
CA SER A 141 -3.57 -0.49 11.23
C SER A 141 -4.04 -1.94 11.42
N THR A 142 -4.20 -2.72 10.33
CA THR A 142 -4.55 -4.16 10.41
C THR A 142 -3.44 -5.00 11.02
N LEU A 143 -2.21 -4.51 10.97
CA LEU A 143 -1.01 -5.15 11.50
C LEU A 143 -0.62 -4.62 12.88
N ASN A 144 -1.45 -3.72 13.47
CA ASN A 144 -1.12 -2.95 14.67
C ASN A 144 0.22 -2.19 14.52
N LYS A 145 0.43 -1.62 13.35
CA LYS A 145 1.60 -0.81 13.00
C LYS A 145 1.16 0.58 12.61
N ASP A 146 1.97 1.56 12.97
CA ASP A 146 1.88 2.93 12.46
C ASP A 146 2.78 3.08 11.21
N ILE A 147 2.60 4.19 10.48
CA ILE A 147 3.60 4.63 9.50
C ILE A 147 4.87 4.91 10.28
N GLU A 148 5.87 4.07 10.05
CA GLU A 148 7.15 4.20 10.75
C GLU A 148 7.91 5.43 10.22
N SER A 149 8.84 5.95 11.01
CA SER A 149 9.68 7.11 10.67
C SER A 149 10.60 6.87 9.45
N ASN A 150 10.56 5.68 8.87
CA ASN A 150 11.34 5.26 7.72
C ASN A 150 10.68 5.60 6.36
N LEU A 151 9.45 6.14 6.33
CA LEU A 151 8.81 6.65 5.12
C LEU A 151 8.85 8.18 5.11
N LYS A 152 9.37 8.75 4.02
CA LYS A 152 9.32 10.18 3.73
C LYS A 152 8.63 10.41 2.39
N LEU A 153 7.42 10.97 2.43
CA LEU A 153 6.70 11.42 1.24
C LEU A 153 7.25 12.79 0.80
N ILE A 154 7.61 12.93 -0.47
CA ILE A 154 8.21 14.14 -1.03
C ILE A 154 7.34 14.63 -2.18
N ASN A 155 6.81 15.84 -2.07
CA ASN A 155 6.07 16.47 -3.15
C ASN A 155 6.99 17.39 -3.95
N SER A 156 7.34 16.96 -5.15
CA SER A 156 8.18 17.73 -6.08
C SER A 156 8.01 17.22 -7.51
N GLU A 157 8.14 18.12 -8.47
CA GLU A 157 8.36 17.74 -9.88
C GLU A 157 9.74 17.09 -10.03
N LEU A 158 9.86 16.12 -10.95
CA LEU A 158 11.12 15.39 -11.18
C LEU A 158 12.28 16.29 -11.55
N ILE A 159 12.02 17.26 -12.41
CA ILE A 159 13.00 18.22 -12.91
C ILE A 159 13.59 19.09 -11.78
N ASN A 160 12.88 19.26 -10.68
CA ASN A 160 13.29 20.11 -9.56
C ASN A 160 13.88 19.31 -8.39
N PHE A 161 13.84 17.97 -8.46
CA PHE A 161 14.30 17.11 -7.37
C PHE A 161 15.78 16.76 -7.53
N SER A 162 16.55 16.88 -6.44
CA SER A 162 17.95 16.48 -6.40
C SER A 162 18.20 15.39 -5.37
N LEU A 163 18.93 14.35 -5.74
CA LEU A 163 19.40 13.30 -4.83
C LEU A 163 20.25 13.85 -3.68
N GLU A 164 20.97 14.95 -3.91
CA GLU A 164 21.80 15.60 -2.88
C GLU A 164 20.97 16.20 -1.74
N SER A 165 19.65 16.35 -1.95
CA SER A 165 18.74 16.82 -0.90
C SER A 165 18.37 15.75 0.12
N LEU A 166 18.70 14.48 -0.16
CA LEU A 166 18.44 13.36 0.73
C LEU A 166 19.54 13.21 1.76
N GLU A 167 19.16 12.76 2.96
CA GLU A 167 20.09 12.58 4.09
C GLU A 167 20.92 11.31 3.94
N GLU A 168 20.34 10.28 3.31
CA GLU A 168 20.99 8.97 3.14
C GLU A 168 21.33 8.69 1.69
N LYS A 169 22.35 7.85 1.48
CA LYS A 169 22.69 7.32 0.16
C LYS A 169 21.60 6.33 -0.27
N ILE A 170 21.11 6.50 -1.49
CA ILE A 170 20.12 5.60 -2.10
C ILE A 170 20.82 4.33 -2.62
N ASP A 171 20.27 3.17 -2.31
CA ASP A 171 20.71 1.86 -2.83
C ASP A 171 19.98 1.51 -4.13
N THR A 172 18.68 1.86 -4.22
CA THR A 172 17.84 1.51 -5.37
C THR A 172 16.87 2.63 -5.69
N ILE A 173 16.68 2.90 -6.97
CA ILE A 173 15.62 3.78 -7.49
C ILE A 173 14.60 2.91 -8.22
N VAL A 174 13.33 3.11 -7.90
CA VAL A 174 12.18 2.50 -8.60
C VAL A 174 11.37 3.61 -9.24
N THR A 175 11.10 3.53 -10.54
CA THR A 175 10.34 4.55 -11.26
C THR A 175 9.07 3.96 -11.88
N ASP A 176 7.93 4.60 -11.61
CA ASP A 176 6.63 4.31 -12.23
C ASP A 176 5.98 5.61 -12.69
N VAL A 177 6.65 6.30 -13.59
CA VAL A 177 6.22 7.58 -14.18
C VAL A 177 6.43 7.57 -15.69
N PRO A 178 5.65 8.34 -16.47
CA PRO A 178 5.73 8.35 -17.94
C PRO A 178 7.09 8.82 -18.48
N GLU A 179 7.77 9.75 -17.79
CA GLU A 179 8.98 10.43 -18.25
C GLU A 179 10.11 10.33 -17.19
N PRO A 180 10.62 9.12 -16.90
CA PRO A 180 11.61 8.93 -15.85
C PRO A 180 12.96 9.59 -16.16
N TRP A 181 13.26 9.87 -17.44
CA TRP A 181 14.49 10.53 -17.86
C TRP A 181 14.64 11.96 -17.31
N ASP A 182 13.55 12.67 -17.04
CA ASP A 182 13.60 14.01 -16.43
C ASP A 182 14.32 14.02 -15.09
N PHE A 183 14.20 12.92 -14.35
CA PHE A 183 14.96 12.74 -13.11
C PHE A 183 16.46 12.58 -13.37
N PHE A 184 16.83 11.80 -14.38
CA PHE A 184 18.23 11.48 -14.67
C PHE A 184 19.00 12.66 -15.29
N GLU A 185 18.32 13.58 -15.97
CA GLU A 185 18.94 14.79 -16.53
C GLU A 185 19.56 15.68 -15.44
N ASN A 186 18.95 15.70 -14.25
CA ASN A 186 19.38 16.56 -13.14
C ASN A 186 20.16 15.81 -12.05
N ASN A 187 20.27 14.51 -12.13
CA ASN A 187 20.88 13.71 -11.09
C ASN A 187 22.02 12.84 -11.65
N ILE A 188 23.22 13.03 -11.14
CA ILE A 188 24.35 12.16 -11.45
C ILE A 188 24.19 10.85 -10.66
N ILE A 189 23.95 9.75 -11.40
CA ILE A 189 23.77 8.45 -10.81
C ILE A 189 25.11 7.75 -10.68
N ASN A 190 25.43 7.33 -9.47
CA ASN A 190 26.64 6.57 -9.20
C ASN A 190 26.49 5.13 -9.73
N LYS A 191 27.59 4.50 -10.19
CA LYS A 191 27.59 3.15 -10.78
C LYS A 191 27.13 2.03 -9.82
N ASP A 192 27.12 2.33 -8.52
CA ASP A 192 26.70 1.38 -7.47
C ASP A 192 25.20 1.41 -7.19
N LEU A 193 24.44 2.21 -7.91
CA LEU A 193 23.01 2.38 -7.73
C LEU A 193 22.25 1.39 -8.63
N SER A 194 21.34 0.61 -8.05
CA SER A 194 20.38 -0.19 -8.80
C SER A 194 19.17 0.67 -9.17
N TRP A 195 18.62 0.48 -10.35
CA TRP A 195 17.37 1.12 -10.75
C TRP A 195 16.45 0.16 -11.49
N VAL A 196 15.14 0.35 -11.35
CA VAL A 196 14.07 -0.45 -11.97
C VAL A 196 12.98 0.50 -12.46
N SER A 197 12.57 0.35 -13.72
CA SER A 197 11.48 1.09 -14.36
C SER A 197 10.43 0.18 -14.96
#